data_23f578463cbaa01e192182f69739a578
#
_entry.id   23f578463cbaa01e192182f69739a578
#
_cell.length_a   1.000
_cell.length_b   1.000
_cell.length_c   1.000
_cell.angle_alpha   90.00
_cell.angle_beta   90.00
_cell.angle_gamma   90.00
#
_symmetry.space_group_name_H-M   'P 1'
#
loop_
_entity.id
_entity.type
_entity.pdbx_description
1 polymer ?
#
loop_
_entity_poly.entity_id
_entity_poly.type
_entity_poly.pdbx_seq_one_letter_code
_entity_poly.pdbx_strand_id
1 'polypeptide(L)'
;MVRYFSRSWALVKYSLWVLNKDRELLVFPILSLLAAVGIAVISFFGFMPTFAVSAVIVHYWGTTSGVLFITAYVMSCYIMLVFAIIFFNAALTGAVLIRLEGRNPTLTDGLKVAGNHIGQIFKWSIVLAMVGMIMQALFRNSGLIGRIISAAAGFVWALATFFVIPILVTQKNVSPFDAIRESNNLIKETFGESLIGDAGVAAWFILPYL
;
A
#
# COMPACT_ATOMS: atom_id res chain seq x y z
N MET A 1 11.10 -10.14 -29.13
CA MET A 1 10.69 -8.88 -28.46
C MET A 1 9.32 -8.37 -28.91
N VAL A 2 9.02 -8.22 -30.21
CA VAL A 2 7.74 -7.67 -30.70
C VAL A 2 6.50 -8.47 -30.25
N ARG A 3 6.58 -9.79 -30.14
CA ARG A 3 5.48 -10.67 -29.73
C ARG A 3 5.08 -10.51 -28.24
N TYR A 4 6.04 -10.18 -27.37
CA TYR A 4 5.76 -9.93 -25.95
C TYR A 4 5.08 -8.57 -25.76
N PHE A 5 5.54 -7.55 -26.48
CA PHE A 5 4.97 -6.21 -26.44
C PHE A 5 3.52 -6.20 -26.93
N SER A 6 3.21 -6.94 -28.01
CA SER A 6 1.84 -7.04 -28.54
C SER A 6 0.89 -7.76 -27.59
N ARG A 7 1.35 -8.79 -26.86
CA ARG A 7 0.56 -9.48 -25.83
C ARG A 7 0.32 -8.59 -24.61
N SER A 8 1.35 -7.90 -24.12
CA SER A 8 1.20 -6.95 -23.02
C SER A 8 0.28 -5.80 -23.37
N TRP A 9 0.36 -5.27 -24.60
CA TRP A 9 -0.53 -4.23 -25.09
C TRP A 9 -2.00 -4.71 -25.23
N ALA A 10 -2.20 -5.94 -25.67
CA ALA A 10 -3.53 -6.55 -25.71
C ALA A 10 -4.14 -6.71 -24.33
N LEU A 11 -3.34 -7.12 -23.32
CA LEU A 11 -3.78 -7.21 -21.93
C LEU A 11 -4.14 -5.85 -21.36
N VAL A 12 -3.34 -4.81 -21.60
CA VAL A 12 -3.65 -3.43 -21.18
C VAL A 12 -4.95 -2.95 -21.81
N LYS A 13 -5.13 -3.20 -23.13
CA LYS A 13 -6.35 -2.81 -23.84
C LYS A 13 -7.58 -3.55 -23.31
N TYR A 14 -7.43 -4.82 -22.97
CA TYR A 14 -8.50 -5.63 -22.38
C TYR A 14 -8.84 -5.15 -20.96
N SER A 15 -7.83 -4.84 -20.15
CA SER A 15 -8.03 -4.28 -18.81
C SER A 15 -8.72 -2.92 -18.86
N LEU A 16 -8.34 -2.04 -19.79
CA LEU A 16 -8.98 -0.75 -20.00
C LEU A 16 -10.43 -0.91 -20.51
N TRP A 17 -10.69 -1.91 -21.36
CA TRP A 17 -12.06 -2.20 -21.83
C TRP A 17 -12.95 -2.69 -20.69
N VAL A 18 -12.46 -3.59 -19.82
CA VAL A 18 -13.16 -4.04 -18.62
C VAL A 18 -13.43 -2.86 -17.68
N LEU A 19 -12.43 -2.02 -17.45
CA LEU A 19 -12.54 -0.83 -16.59
C LEU A 19 -13.59 0.16 -17.12
N ASN A 20 -13.67 0.34 -18.45
CA ASN A 20 -14.64 1.25 -19.08
C ASN A 20 -16.08 0.69 -19.06
N LYS A 21 -16.21 -0.63 -18.97
CA LYS A 21 -17.51 -1.29 -18.85
C LYS A 21 -18.04 -1.25 -17.41
N ASP A 22 -17.15 -1.29 -16.41
CA ASP A 22 -17.49 -1.30 -15.00
C ASP A 22 -17.03 0.01 -14.32
N ARG A 23 -17.70 1.11 -14.66
CA ARG A 23 -17.40 2.45 -14.12
C ARG A 23 -17.50 2.52 -12.61
N GLU A 24 -18.25 1.62 -11.98
CA GLU A 24 -18.36 1.51 -10.51
C GLU A 24 -17.01 1.19 -9.86
N LEU A 25 -16.12 0.46 -10.55
CA LEU A 25 -14.77 0.17 -10.03
C LEU A 25 -13.88 1.41 -9.94
N LEU A 26 -14.11 2.41 -10.80
CA LEU A 26 -13.37 3.68 -10.78
C LEU A 26 -13.74 4.58 -9.60
N VAL A 27 -14.86 4.30 -8.94
CA VAL A 27 -15.29 5.07 -7.75
C VAL A 27 -14.38 4.80 -6.56
N PHE A 28 -13.82 3.59 -6.42
CA PHE A 28 -12.95 3.25 -5.27
C PHE A 28 -11.67 4.11 -5.17
N PRO A 29 -10.87 4.33 -6.24
CA PRO A 29 -9.75 5.26 -6.19
C PRO A 29 -10.17 6.70 -5.86
N ILE A 30 -11.33 7.15 -6.37
CA ILE A 30 -11.85 8.49 -6.07
C ILE A 30 -12.22 8.59 -4.58
N LEU A 31 -12.91 7.59 -4.04
CA LEU A 31 -13.23 7.53 -2.61
C LEU A 31 -11.98 7.47 -1.73
N SER A 32 -10.97 6.70 -2.17
CA SER A 32 -9.66 6.65 -1.48
C SER A 32 -9.01 8.04 -1.42
N LEU A 33 -9.01 8.76 -2.54
CA LEU A 33 -8.46 10.12 -2.61
C LEU A 33 -9.26 11.07 -1.71
N LEU A 34 -10.60 11.05 -1.78
CA LEU A 34 -11.45 11.89 -0.95
C LEU A 34 -11.27 11.61 0.55
N ALA A 35 -11.17 10.34 0.92
CA ALA A 35 -10.90 9.96 2.30
C ALA A 35 -9.51 10.42 2.76
N ALA A 36 -8.48 10.27 1.92
CA ALA A 36 -7.13 10.75 2.21
C ALA A 36 -7.08 12.26 2.41
N VAL A 37 -7.74 13.01 1.52
CA VAL A 37 -7.86 14.48 1.64
C VAL A 37 -8.63 14.86 2.90
N GLY A 38 -9.75 14.19 3.18
CA GLY A 38 -10.54 14.42 4.40
C GLY A 38 -9.72 14.20 5.67
N ILE A 39 -8.97 13.10 5.75
CA ILE A 39 -8.08 12.80 6.87
C ILE A 39 -6.98 13.85 6.98
N ALA A 40 -6.36 14.27 5.86
CA ALA A 40 -5.34 15.30 5.86
C ALA A 40 -5.86 16.65 6.37
N VAL A 41 -7.06 17.04 5.95
CA VAL A 41 -7.73 18.26 6.41
C VAL A 41 -8.02 18.19 7.91
N ILE A 42 -8.63 17.10 8.38
CA ILE A 42 -8.93 16.91 9.81
C ILE A 42 -7.63 16.91 10.64
N SER A 43 -6.58 16.26 10.15
CA SER A 43 -5.27 16.24 10.80
C SER A 43 -4.64 17.62 10.86
N PHE A 44 -4.78 18.42 9.81
CA PHE A 44 -4.28 19.78 9.77
C PHE A 44 -4.97 20.68 10.80
N PHE A 45 -6.30 20.66 10.85
CA PHE A 45 -7.05 21.43 11.85
C PHE A 45 -6.88 20.89 13.27
N GLY A 46 -6.71 19.60 13.44
CA GLY A 46 -6.42 18.96 14.72
C GLY A 46 -5.01 19.24 15.25
N PHE A 47 -4.08 19.67 14.39
CA PHE A 47 -2.71 19.94 14.81
C PHE A 47 -2.60 21.14 15.76
N MET A 48 -3.35 22.22 15.52
CA MET A 48 -3.33 23.42 16.38
C MET A 48 -3.75 23.12 17.83
N PRO A 49 -4.91 22.52 18.11
CA PRO A 49 -5.27 22.17 19.49
C PRO A 49 -4.31 21.15 20.09
N THR A 50 -3.80 20.19 19.31
CA THR A 50 -2.81 19.23 19.77
C THR A 50 -1.52 19.89 20.21
N PHE A 51 -1.04 20.90 19.45
CA PHE A 51 0.13 21.69 19.79
C PHE A 51 -0.09 22.49 21.09
N ALA A 52 -1.27 23.10 21.25
CA ALA A 52 -1.61 23.82 22.47
C ALA A 52 -1.63 22.89 23.70
N VAL A 53 -2.22 21.70 23.58
CA VAL A 53 -2.21 20.69 24.65
C VAL A 53 -0.79 20.23 24.96
N SER A 54 0.05 20.03 23.94
CA SER A 54 1.46 19.64 24.14
C SER A 54 2.25 20.69 24.93
N ALA A 55 1.99 21.99 24.71
CA ALA A 55 2.63 23.07 25.47
C ALA A 55 2.25 23.00 26.96
N VAL A 56 1.00 22.68 27.28
CA VAL A 56 0.56 22.42 28.66
C VAL A 56 1.27 21.19 29.24
N ILE A 57 1.36 20.11 28.49
CA ILE A 57 2.07 18.90 28.92
C ILE A 57 3.56 19.19 29.18
N VAL A 58 4.21 19.97 28.33
CA VAL A 58 5.60 20.41 28.52
C VAL A 58 5.77 21.17 29.84
N HIS A 59 4.83 22.05 30.16
CA HIS A 59 4.89 22.86 31.37
C HIS A 59 4.82 22.00 32.65
N TYR A 60 3.95 20.99 32.69
CA TYR A 60 3.73 20.16 33.89
C TYR A 60 4.63 18.91 33.96
N TRP A 61 5.01 18.34 32.83
CA TRP A 61 5.58 16.98 32.73
C TRP A 61 6.92 16.95 31.99
N GLY A 62 7.39 18.13 31.51
CA GLY A 62 8.66 18.29 30.80
C GLY A 62 8.59 18.13 29.29
N THR A 63 9.64 18.56 28.62
CA THR A 63 9.74 18.63 27.14
C THR A 63 9.59 17.25 26.48
N THR A 64 10.14 16.19 27.07
CA THR A 64 10.06 14.83 26.53
C THR A 64 8.62 14.36 26.39
N SER A 65 7.77 14.63 27.39
CA SER A 65 6.35 14.23 27.38
C SER A 65 5.56 14.95 26.29
N GLY A 66 5.79 16.24 26.09
CA GLY A 66 5.15 17.02 25.02
C GLY A 66 5.57 16.55 23.62
N VAL A 67 6.85 16.24 23.44
CA VAL A 67 7.36 15.71 22.15
C VAL A 67 6.75 14.34 21.86
N LEU A 68 6.68 13.44 22.86
CA LEU A 68 6.03 12.14 22.71
C LEU A 68 4.55 12.26 22.32
N PHE A 69 3.83 13.22 22.93
CA PHE A 69 2.42 13.46 22.64
C PHE A 69 2.19 13.91 21.17
N ILE A 70 2.99 14.89 20.70
CA ILE A 70 2.92 15.33 19.29
C ILE A 70 3.29 14.19 18.33
N THR A 71 4.34 13.45 18.65
CA THR A 71 4.80 12.31 17.84
C THR A 71 3.71 11.24 17.74
N ALA A 72 3.04 10.90 18.85
CA ALA A 72 1.93 9.96 18.86
C ALA A 72 0.74 10.44 18.00
N TYR A 73 0.43 11.75 18.05
CA TYR A 73 -0.60 12.35 17.21
C TYR A 73 -0.26 12.21 15.72
N VAL A 74 0.93 12.66 15.32
CA VAL A 74 1.36 12.59 13.90
C VAL A 74 1.38 11.14 13.42
N MET A 75 1.85 10.21 14.27
CA MET A 75 1.85 8.79 13.99
C MET A 75 0.45 8.24 13.76
N SER A 76 -0.51 8.59 14.62
CA SER A 76 -1.90 8.13 14.49
C SER A 76 -2.55 8.66 13.21
N CYS A 77 -2.30 9.92 12.84
CA CYS A 77 -2.77 10.51 11.56
C CYS A 77 -2.18 9.77 10.36
N TYR A 78 -0.89 9.44 10.40
CA TYR A 78 -0.22 8.70 9.33
C TYR A 78 -0.77 7.28 9.17
N ILE A 79 -0.94 6.55 10.28
CA ILE A 79 -1.54 5.20 10.25
C ILE A 79 -2.97 5.26 9.70
N MET A 80 -3.77 6.26 10.10
CA MET A 80 -5.14 6.42 9.62
C MET A 80 -5.20 6.70 8.12
N LEU A 81 -4.26 7.52 7.61
CA LEU A 81 -4.13 7.80 6.18
C LEU A 81 -3.80 6.51 5.40
N VAL A 82 -2.80 5.76 5.85
CA VAL A 82 -2.40 4.48 5.25
C VAL A 82 -3.57 3.50 5.30
N PHE A 83 -4.26 3.42 6.44
CA PHE A 83 -5.43 2.56 6.59
C PHE A 83 -6.53 2.89 5.59
N ALA A 84 -6.88 4.16 5.41
CA ALA A 84 -7.91 4.56 4.45
C ALA A 84 -7.54 4.13 3.02
N ILE A 85 -6.29 4.36 2.59
CA ILE A 85 -5.81 3.96 1.27
C ILE A 85 -5.93 2.43 1.09
N ILE A 86 -5.45 1.66 2.07
CA ILE A 86 -5.50 0.19 2.00
C ILE A 86 -6.91 -0.35 2.05
N PHE A 87 -7.79 0.27 2.85
CA PHE A 87 -9.20 -0.13 2.95
C PHE A 87 -9.92 -0.02 1.60
N PHE A 88 -9.76 1.10 0.89
CA PHE A 88 -10.38 1.27 -0.42
C PHE A 88 -9.72 0.38 -1.50
N ASN A 89 -8.42 0.13 -1.42
CA ASN A 89 -7.76 -0.84 -2.29
C ASN A 89 -8.27 -2.28 -2.02
N ALA A 90 -8.50 -2.63 -0.78
CA ALA A 90 -9.11 -3.92 -0.40
C ALA A 90 -10.56 -4.02 -0.89
N ALA A 91 -11.33 -2.94 -0.82
CA ALA A 91 -12.69 -2.88 -1.35
C ALA A 91 -12.72 -3.04 -2.87
N LEU A 92 -11.81 -2.37 -3.60
CA LEU A 92 -11.63 -2.55 -5.03
C LEU A 92 -11.27 -4.00 -5.37
N THR A 93 -10.31 -4.57 -4.65
CA THR A 93 -9.89 -5.97 -4.86
C THR A 93 -11.05 -6.93 -4.61
N GLY A 94 -11.85 -6.72 -3.57
CA GLY A 94 -13.06 -7.51 -3.30
C GLY A 94 -14.08 -7.42 -4.43
N ALA A 95 -14.32 -6.23 -4.97
CA ALA A 95 -15.21 -6.04 -6.11
C ALA A 95 -14.68 -6.75 -7.37
N VAL A 96 -13.37 -6.66 -7.64
CA VAL A 96 -12.72 -7.35 -8.77
C VAL A 96 -12.87 -8.87 -8.64
N LEU A 97 -12.68 -9.44 -7.45
CA LEU A 97 -12.85 -10.88 -7.22
C LEU A 97 -14.30 -11.32 -7.50
N ILE A 98 -15.30 -10.57 -7.05
CA ILE A 98 -16.72 -10.83 -7.36
C ILE A 98 -16.97 -10.80 -8.87
N ARG A 99 -16.29 -9.90 -9.59
CA ARG A 99 -16.39 -9.81 -11.06
C ARG A 99 -15.79 -11.03 -11.74
N LEU A 100 -14.65 -11.51 -11.26
CA LEU A 100 -14.00 -12.72 -11.78
C LEU A 100 -14.85 -13.98 -11.58
N GLU A 101 -15.71 -14.02 -10.54
CA GLU A 101 -16.71 -15.07 -10.33
C GLU A 101 -17.90 -14.97 -11.30
N GLY A 102 -17.91 -14.01 -12.21
CA GLY A 102 -18.98 -13.82 -13.21
C GLY A 102 -20.19 -13.01 -12.72
N ARG A 103 -20.16 -12.51 -11.49
CA ARG A 103 -21.20 -11.64 -10.91
C ARG A 103 -20.93 -10.18 -11.25
N ASN A 104 -21.96 -9.33 -11.12
CA ASN A 104 -21.81 -7.88 -11.31
C ASN A 104 -21.63 -7.22 -9.93
N PRO A 105 -20.39 -6.80 -9.54
CA PRO A 105 -20.13 -6.22 -8.24
C PRO A 105 -20.72 -4.81 -8.16
N THR A 106 -21.34 -4.50 -7.03
CA THR A 106 -21.71 -3.13 -6.68
C THR A 106 -20.63 -2.50 -5.77
N LEU A 107 -20.64 -1.17 -5.67
CA LEU A 107 -19.79 -0.45 -4.72
C LEU A 107 -19.95 -0.99 -3.29
N THR A 108 -21.20 -1.26 -2.89
CA THR A 108 -21.52 -1.79 -1.57
C THR A 108 -20.92 -3.18 -1.33
N ASP A 109 -20.87 -4.03 -2.35
CA ASP A 109 -20.29 -5.37 -2.23
C ASP A 109 -18.79 -5.30 -1.95
N GLY A 110 -18.05 -4.45 -2.67
CA GLY A 110 -16.63 -4.23 -2.41
C GLY A 110 -16.37 -3.68 -1.01
N LEU A 111 -17.12 -2.67 -0.58
CA LEU A 111 -17.02 -2.10 0.77
C LEU A 111 -17.36 -3.14 1.85
N LYS A 112 -18.34 -4.01 1.62
CA LYS A 112 -18.70 -5.09 2.52
C LYS A 112 -17.58 -6.12 2.67
N VAL A 113 -16.92 -6.48 1.56
CA VAL A 113 -15.75 -7.36 1.61
C VAL A 113 -14.64 -6.74 2.46
N ALA A 114 -14.27 -5.48 2.22
CA ALA A 114 -13.26 -4.80 3.03
C ALA A 114 -13.70 -4.67 4.51
N GLY A 115 -14.96 -4.33 4.76
CA GLY A 115 -15.53 -4.23 6.11
C GLY A 115 -15.45 -5.54 6.90
N ASN A 116 -15.70 -6.67 6.25
CA ASN A 116 -15.59 -8.00 6.88
C ASN A 116 -14.15 -8.37 7.27
N HIS A 117 -13.15 -7.72 6.67
CA HIS A 117 -11.71 -7.94 6.91
C HIS A 117 -11.01 -6.73 7.54
N ILE A 118 -11.78 -5.78 8.10
CA ILE A 118 -11.28 -4.50 8.61
C ILE A 118 -10.14 -4.65 9.62
N GLY A 119 -10.22 -5.65 10.50
CA GLY A 119 -9.19 -5.91 11.52
C GLY A 119 -7.86 -6.37 10.91
N GLN A 120 -7.91 -7.17 9.86
CA GLN A 120 -6.71 -7.63 9.12
C GLN A 120 -6.11 -6.48 8.32
N ILE A 121 -6.96 -5.70 7.65
CA ILE A 121 -6.58 -4.50 6.90
C ILE A 121 -5.92 -3.48 7.83
N PHE A 122 -6.47 -3.25 9.02
CA PHE A 122 -5.90 -2.35 10.00
C PHE A 122 -4.52 -2.81 10.50
N LYS A 123 -4.37 -4.09 10.85
CA LYS A 123 -3.07 -4.67 11.23
C LYS A 123 -2.04 -4.52 10.11
N TRP A 124 -2.44 -4.76 8.87
CA TRP A 124 -1.59 -4.57 7.71
C TRP A 124 -1.17 -3.12 7.51
N SER A 125 -2.09 -2.18 7.71
CA SER A 125 -1.81 -0.75 7.60
C SER A 125 -0.78 -0.27 8.62
N ILE A 126 -0.80 -0.83 9.84
CA ILE A 126 0.23 -0.56 10.84
C ILE A 126 1.60 -1.05 10.36
N VAL A 127 1.68 -2.28 9.84
CA VAL A 127 2.93 -2.84 9.32
C VAL A 127 3.48 -1.97 8.18
N LEU A 128 2.63 -1.57 7.23
CA LEU A 128 3.04 -0.70 6.12
C LEU A 128 3.50 0.67 6.60
N ALA A 129 2.80 1.27 7.55
CA ALA A 129 3.18 2.55 8.14
C ALA A 129 4.55 2.46 8.83
N MET A 130 4.78 1.40 9.61
CA MET A 130 6.07 1.18 10.27
C MET A 130 7.21 0.96 9.27
N VAL A 131 7.01 0.13 8.25
CA VAL A 131 8.01 -0.11 7.21
C VAL A 131 8.31 1.17 6.45
N GLY A 132 7.29 1.96 6.08
CA GLY A 132 7.47 3.24 5.40
C GLY A 132 8.31 4.22 6.21
N MET A 133 8.08 4.31 7.53
CA MET A 133 8.87 5.15 8.43
C MET A 133 10.31 4.67 8.59
N ILE A 134 10.52 3.36 8.73
CA ILE A 134 11.87 2.78 8.82
C ILE A 134 12.64 3.08 7.53
N MET A 135 12.04 2.86 6.38
CA MET A 135 12.65 3.18 5.08
C MET A 135 12.99 4.67 4.98
N GLN A 136 12.08 5.54 5.35
CA GLN A 136 12.33 6.99 5.36
C GLN A 136 13.47 7.38 6.31
N ALA A 137 13.51 6.81 7.51
CA ALA A 137 14.57 7.09 8.50
C ALA A 137 15.94 6.63 8.01
N LEU A 138 16.03 5.43 7.43
CA LEU A 138 17.28 4.86 6.93
C LEU A 138 17.87 5.65 5.76
N PHE A 139 17.01 6.17 4.87
CA PHE A 139 17.46 6.78 3.62
C PHE A 139 17.33 8.29 3.57
N ARG A 140 16.89 8.93 4.65
CA ARG A 140 16.65 10.38 4.72
C ARG A 140 17.90 11.21 4.38
N ASN A 141 19.09 10.81 4.88
CA ASN A 141 20.34 11.56 4.73
C ASN A 141 21.34 10.89 3.78
N SER A 142 20.93 9.85 3.06
CA SER A 142 21.77 9.13 2.14
C SER A 142 21.84 9.89 0.80
N GLY A 143 23.05 10.16 0.32
CA GLY A 143 23.27 10.81 -0.98
C GLY A 143 22.66 10.04 -2.15
N LEU A 144 23.14 10.27 -3.37
CA LEU A 144 22.62 9.64 -4.59
C LEU A 144 22.59 8.10 -4.49
N ILE A 145 23.65 7.48 -3.96
CA ILE A 145 23.75 6.03 -3.79
C ILE A 145 22.65 5.50 -2.87
N GLY A 146 22.39 6.18 -1.75
CA GLY A 146 21.33 5.77 -0.85
C GLY A 146 19.94 5.88 -1.45
N ARG A 147 19.68 6.84 -2.35
CA ARG A 147 18.42 6.94 -3.09
C ARG A 147 18.23 5.75 -4.03
N ILE A 148 19.29 5.29 -4.69
CA ILE A 148 19.23 4.10 -5.55
C ILE A 148 18.94 2.86 -4.71
N ILE A 149 19.63 2.69 -3.58
CA ILE A 149 19.41 1.55 -2.67
C ILE A 149 17.98 1.59 -2.09
N SER A 150 17.47 2.77 -1.71
CA SER A 150 16.11 2.89 -1.21
C SER A 150 15.05 2.55 -2.26
N ALA A 151 15.28 2.97 -3.51
CA ALA A 151 14.38 2.63 -4.62
C ALA A 151 14.37 1.12 -4.89
N ALA A 152 15.54 0.48 -4.88
CA ALA A 152 15.66 -0.98 -5.03
C ALA A 152 14.99 -1.73 -3.86
N ALA A 153 15.22 -1.30 -2.63
CA ALA A 153 14.56 -1.88 -1.45
C ALA A 153 13.04 -1.70 -1.48
N GLY A 154 12.56 -0.51 -1.88
CA GLY A 154 11.13 -0.24 -2.07
C GLY A 154 10.51 -1.11 -3.16
N PHE A 155 11.21 -1.34 -4.26
CA PHE A 155 10.76 -2.23 -5.34
C PHE A 155 10.64 -3.69 -4.87
N VAL A 156 11.66 -4.20 -4.17
CA VAL A 156 11.63 -5.56 -3.61
C VAL A 156 10.48 -5.71 -2.60
N TRP A 157 10.28 -4.69 -1.74
CA TRP A 157 9.16 -4.65 -0.81
C TRP A 157 7.80 -4.65 -1.53
N ALA A 158 7.64 -3.82 -2.57
CA ALA A 158 6.41 -3.75 -3.36
C ALA A 158 6.10 -5.09 -4.03
N LEU A 159 7.10 -5.78 -4.58
CA LEU A 159 6.94 -7.13 -5.10
C LEU A 159 6.52 -8.10 -4.01
N ALA A 160 7.26 -8.17 -2.90
CA ALA A 160 6.98 -9.10 -1.81
C ALA A 160 5.56 -8.95 -1.23
N THR A 161 4.99 -7.75 -1.31
CA THR A 161 3.67 -7.42 -0.75
C THR A 161 2.56 -7.32 -1.79
N PHE A 162 2.84 -7.62 -3.05
CA PHE A 162 1.91 -7.42 -4.17
C PHE A 162 0.58 -8.17 -3.99
N PHE A 163 0.63 -9.42 -3.54
CA PHE A 163 -0.56 -10.25 -3.32
C PHE A 163 -1.13 -10.16 -1.91
N VAL A 164 -0.56 -9.35 -1.02
CA VAL A 164 -1.04 -9.30 0.39
C VAL A 164 -2.49 -8.85 0.47
N ILE A 165 -2.90 -7.81 -0.27
CA ILE A 165 -4.29 -7.33 -0.23
C ILE A 165 -5.28 -8.40 -0.73
N PRO A 166 -5.09 -9.06 -1.90
CA PRO A 166 -5.91 -10.20 -2.31
C PRO A 166 -5.99 -11.32 -1.25
N ILE A 167 -4.87 -11.68 -0.63
CA ILE A 167 -4.83 -12.72 0.41
C ILE A 167 -5.68 -12.30 1.62
N LEU A 168 -5.53 -11.06 2.09
CA LEU A 168 -6.26 -10.54 3.25
C LEU A 168 -7.77 -10.50 3.04
N VAL A 169 -8.26 -10.28 1.82
CA VAL A 169 -9.71 -10.22 1.52
C VAL A 169 -10.32 -11.58 1.17
N THR A 170 -9.50 -12.58 0.86
CA THR A 170 -9.96 -13.93 0.54
C THR A 170 -9.90 -14.88 1.73
N GLN A 171 -8.92 -14.69 2.62
CA GLN A 171 -8.68 -15.57 3.75
C GLN A 171 -9.05 -14.89 5.07
N LYS A 172 -9.71 -15.63 5.96
CA LYS A 172 -10.07 -15.14 7.30
C LYS A 172 -8.93 -15.40 8.28
N ASN A 173 -8.69 -14.41 9.17
CA ASN A 173 -7.74 -14.52 10.29
C ASN A 173 -6.27 -14.75 9.91
N VAL A 174 -5.85 -14.30 8.73
CA VAL A 174 -4.44 -14.33 8.32
C VAL A 174 -3.67 -13.19 8.99
N SER A 175 -2.50 -13.50 9.56
CA SER A 175 -1.62 -12.46 10.08
C SER A 175 -0.91 -11.71 8.93
N PRO A 176 -0.51 -10.44 9.13
CA PRO A 176 0.23 -9.70 8.11
C PRO A 176 1.50 -10.41 7.65
N PHE A 177 2.21 -11.09 8.54
CA PHE A 177 3.45 -11.79 8.22
C PHE A 177 3.21 -13.08 7.42
N ASP A 178 2.13 -13.81 7.72
CA ASP A 178 1.74 -14.98 6.94
C ASP A 178 1.29 -14.56 5.54
N ALA A 179 0.56 -13.45 5.42
CA ALA A 179 0.17 -12.88 4.13
C ALA A 179 1.38 -12.47 3.28
N ILE A 180 2.45 -11.90 3.88
CA ILE A 180 3.70 -11.61 3.16
C ILE A 180 4.37 -12.90 2.69
N ARG A 181 4.43 -13.92 3.55
CA ARG A 181 5.05 -15.21 3.21
C ARG A 181 4.30 -15.87 2.04
N GLU A 182 2.98 -15.88 2.09
CA GLU A 182 2.15 -16.44 1.03
C GLU A 182 2.26 -15.63 -0.26
N SER A 183 2.23 -14.29 -0.18
CA SER A 183 2.49 -13.40 -1.32
C SER A 183 3.82 -13.71 -1.99
N ASN A 184 4.87 -13.91 -1.20
CA ASN A 184 6.21 -14.26 -1.72
C ASN A 184 6.22 -15.63 -2.43
N ASN A 185 5.50 -16.62 -1.91
CA ASN A 185 5.37 -17.93 -2.55
C ASN A 185 4.63 -17.82 -3.89
N LEU A 186 3.51 -17.11 -3.92
CA LEU A 186 2.75 -16.87 -5.15
C LEU A 186 3.58 -16.16 -6.22
N ILE A 187 4.40 -15.19 -5.83
CA ILE A 187 5.30 -14.50 -6.77
C ILE A 187 6.35 -15.46 -7.31
N LYS A 188 6.96 -16.28 -6.46
CA LYS A 188 7.96 -17.28 -6.89
C LYS A 188 7.36 -18.29 -7.86
N GLU A 189 6.15 -18.78 -7.58
CA GLU A 189 5.45 -19.73 -8.44
C GLU A 189 5.01 -19.12 -9.77
N THR A 190 4.57 -17.84 -9.75
CA THR A 190 4.01 -17.19 -10.94
C THR A 190 5.07 -16.54 -11.82
N PHE A 191 6.08 -15.94 -11.21
CA PHE A 191 7.09 -15.11 -11.88
C PHE A 191 8.53 -15.56 -11.66
N GLY A 192 8.77 -16.59 -10.84
CA GLY A 192 10.10 -16.98 -10.39
C GLY A 192 11.10 -17.21 -11.52
N GLU A 193 10.69 -17.91 -12.57
CA GLU A 193 11.55 -18.20 -13.71
C GLU A 193 11.81 -16.93 -14.59
N SER A 194 10.77 -16.09 -14.78
CA SER A 194 10.90 -14.88 -15.58
C SER A 194 11.65 -13.77 -14.85
N LEU A 195 11.44 -13.59 -13.54
CA LEU A 195 12.17 -12.60 -12.74
C LEU A 195 13.67 -12.90 -12.64
N ILE A 196 14.05 -14.18 -12.49
CA ILE A 196 15.45 -14.58 -12.46
C ILE A 196 16.10 -14.38 -13.84
N GLY A 197 15.38 -14.70 -14.92
CA GLY A 197 15.84 -14.48 -16.29
C GLY A 197 16.04 -13.00 -16.62
N ASP A 198 15.04 -12.16 -16.33
CA ASP A 198 15.07 -10.73 -16.64
C ASP A 198 16.04 -9.95 -15.73
N ALA A 199 16.17 -10.32 -14.45
CA ALA A 199 17.17 -9.75 -13.54
C ALA A 199 18.60 -10.11 -13.96
N GLY A 200 18.82 -11.34 -14.44
CA GLY A 200 20.10 -11.77 -15.01
C GLY A 200 20.47 -10.98 -16.27
N VAL A 201 19.51 -10.76 -17.17
CA VAL A 201 19.69 -9.96 -18.38
C VAL A 201 19.95 -8.50 -18.02
N ALA A 202 19.18 -7.90 -17.09
CA ALA A 202 19.39 -6.52 -16.64
C ALA A 202 20.77 -6.34 -15.98
N ALA A 203 21.21 -7.28 -15.15
CA ALA A 203 22.54 -7.26 -14.56
C ALA A 203 23.65 -7.32 -15.63
N TRP A 204 23.47 -8.10 -16.68
CA TRP A 204 24.40 -8.23 -17.79
C TRP A 204 24.54 -6.93 -18.60
N PHE A 205 23.49 -6.14 -18.71
CA PHE A 205 23.50 -4.83 -19.38
C PHE A 205 24.05 -3.70 -18.51
N ILE A 206 23.98 -3.79 -17.19
CA ILE A 206 24.43 -2.74 -16.27
C ILE A 206 25.90 -2.89 -15.88
N LEU A 207 26.39 -4.13 -15.74
CA LEU A 207 27.80 -4.44 -15.37
C LEU A 207 28.89 -3.79 -16.23
N PRO A 208 28.72 -3.62 -17.55
CA PRO A 208 29.77 -2.96 -18.38
C PRO A 208 29.86 -1.44 -18.20
N TYR A 209 28.86 -0.82 -17.50
CA TYR A 209 28.78 0.65 -17.30
C TYR A 209 29.08 1.08 -15.85
N LEU A 210 29.43 0.13 -14.96
CA LEU A 210 29.97 0.36 -13.62
C LEU A 210 31.50 0.22 -13.59
#